data_b647ae8b59e1e300767f9519bda0b92b
#
_entry.id   b647ae8b59e1e300767f9519bda0b92b
#
_cell.length_a   1.000
_cell.length_b   1.000
_cell.length_c   1.000
_cell.angle_alpha   90.00
_cell.angle_beta   90.00
_cell.angle_gamma   90.00
#
_symmetry.space_group_name_H-M   'P 1'
#
loop_
_entity.id
_entity.type
_entity.pdbx_description
1 polymer ?
#
loop_
_entity_poly.entity_id
_entity_poly.type
_entity_poly.pdbx_seq_one_letter_code
_entity_poly.pdbx_strand_id
1 'polypeptide(L)'
;MCQLKSDNPSFVLHGVEDVKIEDRPIPELENDEVLIEVAKTGICGSDVHYLKHGRIGSFVVKEPMCLGHESSGKVVKLGPKATGLKVGQRVALEPGMGCRTCDLCKGGLYELCPNMTFAATPPYIYGTLCRYCETYSRHG
;
A
#
# COMPACT_ATOMS: atom_id res chain seq x y z
N MET A 1 0.10 -25.69 -1.47
CA MET A 1 0.00 -24.33 -2.02
C MET A 1 -1.20 -23.65 -1.37
N CYS A 2 -1.03 -22.48 -0.74
CA CYS A 2 -2.17 -21.74 -0.18
C CYS A 2 -2.96 -21.18 -1.37
N GLN A 3 -4.22 -21.58 -1.51
CA GLN A 3 -5.09 -21.08 -2.58
C GLN A 3 -5.50 -19.66 -2.20
N LEU A 4 -5.21 -18.67 -3.06
CA LEU A 4 -5.66 -17.30 -2.86
C LEU A 4 -7.19 -17.27 -2.86
N LYS A 5 -7.78 -16.48 -1.98
CA LYS A 5 -9.20 -16.15 -2.05
C LYS A 5 -9.45 -15.26 -3.25
N SER A 6 -10.63 -15.33 -3.81
CA SER A 6 -10.99 -14.57 -5.01
C SER A 6 -11.45 -13.13 -4.73
N ASP A 7 -11.69 -12.81 -3.46
CA ASP A 7 -12.18 -11.52 -2.99
C ASP A 7 -11.09 -10.71 -2.28
N ASN A 8 -11.15 -9.40 -2.40
CA ASN A 8 -10.25 -8.44 -1.76
C ASN A 8 -11.03 -7.34 -1.01
N PRO A 9 -11.75 -7.71 0.08
CA PRO A 9 -12.47 -6.73 0.88
C PRO A 9 -11.52 -5.65 1.37
N SER A 10 -11.86 -4.41 1.06
CA SER A 10 -11.05 -3.22 1.27
C SER A 10 -11.85 -2.14 1.98
N PHE A 11 -11.21 -1.41 2.90
CA PHE A 11 -11.81 -0.33 3.65
C PHE A 11 -11.59 0.98 2.88
N VAL A 12 -12.60 1.44 2.17
CA VAL A 12 -12.51 2.50 1.16
C VAL A 12 -13.24 3.76 1.61
N LEU A 13 -12.52 4.87 1.63
CA LEU A 13 -13.03 6.22 1.89
C LEU A 13 -13.54 6.82 0.57
N HIS A 14 -14.83 7.13 0.50
CA HIS A 14 -15.49 7.78 -0.65
C HIS A 14 -15.59 9.31 -0.47
N GLY A 15 -15.59 9.78 0.76
CA GLY A 15 -15.67 11.17 1.12
C GLY A 15 -15.60 11.34 2.63
N VAL A 16 -15.73 12.57 3.13
CA VAL A 16 -15.69 12.84 4.56
C VAL A 16 -16.76 12.02 5.28
N GLU A 17 -16.35 11.23 6.26
CA GLU A 17 -17.17 10.31 7.06
C GLU A 17 -17.94 9.24 6.25
N ASP A 18 -17.63 9.08 4.96
CA ASP A 18 -18.24 8.05 4.09
C ASP A 18 -17.23 6.95 3.77
N VAL A 19 -17.27 5.88 4.56
CA VAL A 19 -16.40 4.70 4.40
C VAL A 19 -17.25 3.47 4.14
N LYS A 20 -16.79 2.62 3.22
CA LYS A 20 -17.42 1.34 2.89
C LYS A 20 -16.39 0.22 2.87
N ILE A 21 -16.83 -0.98 3.23
CA ILE A 21 -16.09 -2.21 2.93
C ILE A 21 -16.61 -2.70 1.58
N GLU A 22 -15.75 -2.74 0.59
CA GLU A 22 -16.10 -3.17 -0.76
C GLU A 22 -15.04 -4.10 -1.32
N ASP A 23 -15.45 -4.95 -2.24
CA ASP A 23 -14.54 -5.88 -2.91
C ASP A 23 -13.83 -5.15 -4.05
N ARG A 24 -12.50 -5.03 -3.95
CA ARG A 24 -11.66 -4.41 -4.98
C ARG A 24 -10.89 -5.48 -5.74
N PRO A 25 -10.48 -5.20 -6.98
CA PRO A 25 -9.62 -6.11 -7.72
C PRO A 25 -8.36 -6.48 -6.91
N ILE A 26 -7.99 -7.75 -6.95
CA ILE A 26 -6.67 -8.17 -6.44
C ILE A 26 -5.62 -7.58 -7.39
N PRO A 27 -4.58 -6.88 -6.86
CA PRO A 27 -3.57 -6.26 -7.70
C PRO A 27 -2.86 -7.24 -8.64
N GLU A 28 -2.66 -6.82 -9.89
CA GLU A 28 -1.77 -7.48 -10.82
C GLU A 28 -0.34 -6.99 -10.57
N LEU A 29 0.60 -7.92 -10.51
CA LEU A 29 1.97 -7.60 -10.14
C LEU A 29 2.81 -7.20 -11.35
N GLU A 30 3.50 -6.08 -11.22
CA GLU A 30 4.58 -5.71 -12.11
C GLU A 30 5.88 -6.49 -11.80
N ASN A 31 6.97 -6.14 -12.48
CA ASN A 31 8.20 -6.94 -12.50
C ASN A 31 8.76 -7.29 -11.11
N ASP A 32 8.97 -6.31 -10.24
CA ASP A 32 9.62 -6.45 -8.94
C ASP A 32 8.67 -6.32 -7.75
N GLU A 33 7.37 -6.37 -8.03
CA GLU A 33 6.33 -6.33 -7.00
C GLU A 33 6.05 -7.70 -6.40
N VAL A 34 5.45 -7.68 -5.23
CA VAL A 34 4.98 -8.86 -4.51
C VAL A 34 3.57 -8.63 -4.00
N LEU A 35 2.75 -9.68 -4.03
CA LEU A 35 1.41 -9.66 -3.44
C LEU A 35 1.50 -10.09 -1.99
N ILE A 36 0.95 -9.28 -1.12
CA ILE A 36 0.89 -9.52 0.31
C ILE A 36 -0.54 -9.84 0.73
N GLU A 37 -0.71 -10.97 1.42
CA GLU A 37 -1.90 -11.21 2.22
C GLU A 37 -1.73 -10.48 3.55
N VAL A 38 -2.48 -9.40 3.74
CA VAL A 38 -2.37 -8.55 4.93
C VAL A 38 -2.89 -9.30 6.16
N ALA A 39 -2.10 -9.35 7.21
CA ALA A 39 -2.45 -9.99 8.46
C ALA A 39 -2.99 -9.00 9.49
N LYS A 40 -2.36 -7.84 9.59
CA LYS A 40 -2.72 -6.76 10.52
C LYS A 40 -2.37 -5.41 9.91
N THR A 41 -3.24 -4.43 10.15
CA THR A 41 -3.00 -3.02 9.83
C THR A 41 -3.28 -2.19 11.08
N GLY A 42 -2.32 -1.35 11.46
CA GLY A 42 -2.50 -0.31 12.47
C GLY A 42 -3.38 0.83 11.92
N ILE A 43 -4.13 1.47 12.79
CA ILE A 43 -4.87 2.70 12.45
C ILE A 43 -4.01 3.88 12.85
N CYS A 44 -3.58 4.65 11.88
CA CYS A 44 -2.81 5.87 12.08
C CYS A 44 -3.74 7.09 12.25
N GLY A 45 -3.24 8.13 12.93
CA GLY A 45 -3.94 9.41 13.01
C GLY A 45 -4.22 10.05 11.65
N SER A 46 -3.39 9.76 10.62
CA SER A 46 -3.63 10.21 9.24
C SER A 46 -4.85 9.56 8.60
N ASP A 47 -5.13 8.26 8.87
CA ASP A 47 -6.36 7.61 8.40
C ASP A 47 -7.60 8.31 8.99
N VAL A 48 -7.54 8.62 10.30
CA VAL A 48 -8.60 9.36 11.00
C VAL A 48 -8.75 10.77 10.43
N HIS A 49 -7.63 11.43 10.10
CA HIS A 49 -7.65 12.78 9.54
C HIS A 49 -8.28 12.81 8.14
N TYR A 50 -7.92 11.86 7.28
CA TYR A 50 -8.59 11.70 5.97
C TYR A 50 -10.09 11.43 6.12
N LEU A 51 -10.47 10.53 7.05
CA LEU A 51 -11.85 10.23 7.33
C LEU A 51 -12.65 11.48 7.74
N LYS A 52 -12.08 12.31 8.64
CA LYS A 52 -12.78 13.47 9.22
C LYS A 52 -12.74 14.70 8.31
N HIS A 53 -11.72 14.89 7.51
CA HIS A 53 -11.47 16.15 6.78
C HIS A 53 -11.28 15.97 5.27
N GLY A 54 -11.17 14.74 4.75
CA GLY A 54 -10.98 14.44 3.32
C GLY A 54 -9.62 14.89 2.77
N ARG A 55 -8.70 15.37 3.63
CA ARG A 55 -7.39 15.88 3.20
C ARG A 55 -6.38 15.94 4.34
N ILE A 56 -5.10 15.95 3.98
CA ILE A 56 -3.97 16.31 4.85
C ILE A 56 -3.10 17.31 4.09
N GLY A 57 -3.08 18.56 4.52
CA GLY A 57 -2.36 19.61 3.79
C GLY A 57 -2.87 19.75 2.35
N SER A 58 -1.96 19.56 1.38
CA SER A 58 -2.26 19.57 -0.06
C SER A 58 -2.78 18.24 -0.61
N PHE A 59 -2.69 17.15 0.16
CA PHE A 59 -3.16 15.82 -0.24
C PHE A 59 -4.68 15.71 -0.02
N VAL A 60 -5.43 15.91 -1.08
CA VAL A 60 -6.91 15.93 -1.06
C VAL A 60 -7.44 14.64 -1.66
N VAL A 61 -8.34 13.96 -0.98
CA VAL A 61 -9.05 12.79 -1.48
C VAL A 61 -10.06 13.26 -2.54
N LYS A 62 -9.82 12.93 -3.81
CA LYS A 62 -10.65 13.31 -4.95
C LYS A 62 -11.41 12.15 -5.56
N GLU A 63 -11.04 10.94 -5.20
CA GLU A 63 -11.61 9.68 -5.66
C GLU A 63 -11.56 8.64 -4.54
N PRO A 64 -12.35 7.55 -4.62
CA PRO A 64 -12.39 6.53 -3.58
C PRO A 64 -10.99 5.95 -3.28
N MET A 65 -10.56 6.05 -2.03
CA MET A 65 -9.22 5.69 -1.57
C MET A 65 -9.28 4.60 -0.51
N CYS A 66 -8.55 3.51 -0.69
CA CYS A 66 -8.31 2.53 0.37
C CYS A 66 -7.40 3.14 1.44
N LEU A 67 -7.80 3.07 2.70
CA LEU A 67 -7.01 3.55 3.83
C LEU A 67 -5.98 2.53 4.31
N GLY A 68 -5.15 2.94 5.28
CA GLY A 68 -4.15 2.11 5.95
C GLY A 68 -2.78 2.10 5.27
N HIS A 69 -1.73 2.09 6.10
CA HIS A 69 -0.33 2.10 5.64
C HIS A 69 0.66 1.50 6.68
N GLU A 70 0.19 1.12 7.86
CA GLU A 70 1.01 0.53 8.92
C GLU A 70 0.73 -0.98 9.02
N SER A 71 1.24 -1.77 8.08
CA SER A 71 0.79 -3.15 7.92
C SER A 71 1.89 -4.19 8.02
N SER A 72 1.46 -5.39 8.36
CA SER A 72 2.25 -6.60 8.27
C SER A 72 1.44 -7.69 7.57
N GLY A 73 2.12 -8.59 6.92
CA GLY A 73 1.47 -9.64 6.17
C GLY A 73 2.39 -10.79 5.78
N LYS A 74 1.92 -11.55 4.83
CA LYS A 74 2.62 -12.71 4.29
C LYS A 74 2.67 -12.62 2.76
N VAL A 75 3.85 -12.82 2.20
CA VAL A 75 4.04 -12.90 0.75
C VAL A 75 3.27 -14.10 0.21
N VAL A 76 2.37 -13.88 -0.74
CA VAL A 76 1.55 -14.93 -1.35
C VAL A 76 1.83 -15.13 -2.84
N LYS A 77 2.40 -14.11 -3.52
CA LYS A 77 2.82 -14.19 -4.93
C LYS A 77 4.01 -13.26 -5.16
N LEU A 78 4.87 -13.63 -6.09
CA LEU A 78 6.02 -12.83 -6.52
C LEU A 78 5.82 -12.43 -7.97
N GLY A 79 6.17 -11.19 -8.30
CA GLY A 79 6.31 -10.72 -9.66
C GLY A 79 7.52 -11.39 -10.36
N PRO A 80 7.61 -11.31 -11.69
CA PRO A 80 8.61 -12.07 -12.49
C PRO A 80 10.07 -11.77 -12.14
N LYS A 81 10.36 -10.58 -11.63
CA LYS A 81 11.72 -10.13 -11.27
C LYS A 81 11.88 -9.86 -9.79
N ALA A 82 10.87 -10.18 -8.97
CA ALA A 82 10.93 -10.01 -7.53
C ALA A 82 12.04 -10.89 -6.92
N THR A 83 12.86 -10.31 -6.06
CA THR A 83 14.00 -11.00 -5.44
C THR A 83 14.09 -10.66 -3.95
N GLY A 84 14.84 -11.46 -3.19
CA GLY A 84 15.06 -11.24 -1.75
C GLY A 84 13.93 -11.72 -0.86
N LEU A 85 12.76 -12.08 -1.40
CA LEU A 85 11.60 -12.57 -0.67
C LEU A 85 11.19 -13.96 -1.16
N LYS A 86 10.42 -14.67 -0.34
CA LYS A 86 9.86 -16.01 -0.65
C LYS A 86 8.37 -16.04 -0.35
N VAL A 87 7.61 -16.76 -1.16
CA VAL A 87 6.20 -17.06 -0.86
C VAL A 87 6.12 -17.76 0.51
N GLY A 88 5.20 -17.28 1.35
CA GLY A 88 5.04 -17.72 2.73
C GLY A 88 5.83 -16.90 3.76
N GLN A 89 6.77 -16.07 3.36
CA GLN A 89 7.54 -15.21 4.26
C GLN A 89 6.64 -14.15 4.90
N ARG A 90 6.80 -13.91 6.20
CA ARG A 90 6.17 -12.81 6.92
C ARG A 90 7.01 -11.56 6.77
N VAL A 91 6.34 -10.42 6.54
CA VAL A 91 6.96 -9.13 6.29
C VAL A 91 6.23 -8.01 7.05
N ALA A 92 6.96 -6.97 7.44
CA ALA A 92 6.41 -5.65 7.69
C ALA A 92 6.44 -4.89 6.37
N LEU A 93 5.40 -4.08 6.10
CA LEU A 93 5.32 -3.32 4.87
C LEU A 93 5.90 -1.93 5.07
N GLU A 94 6.83 -1.53 4.19
CA GLU A 94 7.21 -0.12 4.02
C GLU A 94 6.16 0.54 3.12
N PRO A 95 5.42 1.55 3.61
CA PRO A 95 4.36 2.17 2.83
C PRO A 95 4.86 3.19 1.80
N GLY A 96 6.10 3.67 1.94
CA GLY A 96 6.71 4.67 1.07
C GLY A 96 7.51 4.05 -0.07
N MET A 97 7.29 4.51 -1.29
CA MET A 97 7.98 4.04 -2.49
C MET A 97 8.66 5.21 -3.20
N GLY A 98 9.97 5.33 -3.04
CA GLY A 98 10.80 6.32 -3.75
C GLY A 98 11.01 5.94 -5.22
N CYS A 99 11.38 6.92 -6.05
CA CYS A 99 11.62 6.70 -7.49
C CYS A 99 12.86 5.84 -7.80
N ARG A 100 13.75 5.59 -6.84
CA ARG A 100 15.01 4.82 -6.92
C ARG A 100 16.06 5.37 -7.89
N THR A 101 15.78 6.47 -8.57
CA THR A 101 16.65 7.05 -9.62
C THR A 101 17.24 8.40 -9.26
N CYS A 102 16.60 9.18 -8.38
CA CYS A 102 17.11 10.49 -7.94
C CYS A 102 18.29 10.34 -6.95
N ASP A 103 19.03 11.41 -6.76
CA ASP A 103 20.20 11.41 -5.89
C ASP A 103 19.88 11.12 -4.42
N LEU A 104 18.71 11.56 -3.95
CA LEU A 104 18.23 11.25 -2.60
C LEU A 104 17.99 9.74 -2.42
N CYS A 105 17.30 9.10 -3.35
CA CYS A 105 17.13 7.65 -3.32
C CYS A 105 18.46 6.91 -3.37
N LYS A 106 19.36 7.29 -4.29
CA LYS A 106 20.71 6.70 -4.40
C LYS A 106 21.58 6.92 -3.16
N GLY A 107 21.34 8.02 -2.47
CA GLY A 107 22.01 8.36 -1.20
C GLY A 107 21.41 7.70 0.04
N GLY A 108 20.37 6.87 -0.10
CA GLY A 108 19.68 6.21 1.02
C GLY A 108 18.69 7.11 1.77
N LEU A 109 18.33 8.27 1.21
CA LEU A 109 17.36 9.23 1.75
C LEU A 109 16.05 9.19 0.95
N TYR A 110 15.57 7.98 0.63
CA TYR A 110 14.41 7.77 -0.22
C TYR A 110 13.13 8.39 0.35
N GLU A 111 13.01 8.54 1.66
CA GLU A 111 11.91 9.18 2.37
C GLU A 111 11.76 10.67 2.00
N LEU A 112 12.81 11.30 1.47
CA LEU A 112 12.82 12.66 0.97
C LEU A 112 12.66 12.74 -0.55
N CYS A 113 12.37 11.63 -1.22
CA CYS A 113 12.21 11.57 -2.66
C CYS A 113 11.06 12.48 -3.13
N PRO A 114 11.31 13.42 -4.08
CA PRO A 114 10.25 14.30 -4.57
C PRO A 114 9.15 13.57 -5.35
N ASN A 115 9.44 12.35 -5.82
CA ASN A 115 8.51 11.49 -6.53
C ASN A 115 8.08 10.30 -5.65
N MET A 116 8.05 10.49 -4.34
CA MET A 116 7.55 9.48 -3.40
C MET A 116 6.08 9.20 -3.65
N THR A 117 5.72 7.93 -3.80
CA THR A 117 4.34 7.47 -3.59
C THR A 117 4.23 6.86 -2.20
N PHE A 118 3.11 7.06 -1.54
CA PHE A 118 2.91 6.56 -0.19
C PHE A 118 1.51 5.94 -0.08
N ALA A 119 1.42 4.76 0.50
CA ALA A 119 0.15 4.06 0.65
C ALA A 119 -0.90 4.95 1.34
N ALA A 120 -2.14 4.93 0.81
CA ALA A 120 -3.24 5.74 1.30
C ALA A 120 -2.93 7.26 1.35
N THR A 121 -2.18 7.78 0.38
CA THR A 121 -1.88 9.22 0.26
C THR A 121 -2.10 9.69 -1.16
N PRO A 122 -3.09 10.57 -1.43
CA PRO A 122 -3.38 11.07 -2.77
C PRO A 122 -2.14 11.70 -3.47
N PRO A 123 -1.96 11.51 -4.77
CA PRO A 123 -2.88 10.84 -5.71
C PRO A 123 -2.85 9.31 -5.69
N TYR A 124 -2.02 8.67 -4.86
CA TYR A 124 -1.96 7.23 -4.73
C TYR A 124 -3.08 6.74 -3.80
N ILE A 125 -4.07 6.07 -4.37
CA ILE A 125 -5.33 5.70 -3.70
C ILE A 125 -5.35 4.28 -3.13
N TYR A 126 -4.22 3.59 -3.18
CA TYR A 126 -4.08 2.23 -2.67
C TYR A 126 -3.51 2.26 -1.27
N GLY A 127 -4.23 1.62 -0.35
CA GLY A 127 -3.84 1.45 1.04
C GLY A 127 -3.81 -0.01 1.43
N THR A 128 -3.53 -0.28 2.68
CA THR A 128 -3.29 -1.64 3.19
C THR A 128 -4.40 -2.14 4.13
N LEU A 129 -5.50 -1.38 4.33
CA LEU A 129 -6.72 -1.88 4.99
C LEU A 129 -7.56 -2.70 4.00
N CYS A 130 -6.96 -3.77 3.49
CA CYS A 130 -7.52 -4.70 2.53
C CYS A 130 -7.01 -6.12 2.81
N ARG A 131 -7.52 -7.12 2.09
CA ARG A 131 -6.99 -8.49 2.20
C ARG A 131 -5.68 -8.65 1.46
N TYR A 132 -5.57 -8.08 0.27
CA TYR A 132 -4.39 -8.17 -0.57
C TYR A 132 -3.95 -6.79 -1.03
N CYS A 133 -2.66 -6.49 -0.88
CA CYS A 133 -2.01 -5.32 -1.46
C CYS A 133 -0.72 -5.72 -2.17
N GLU A 134 -0.28 -4.91 -3.11
CA GLU A 134 1.05 -5.00 -3.71
C GLU A 134 2.04 -4.14 -2.93
N THR A 135 3.31 -4.53 -3.01
CA THR A 135 4.47 -3.73 -2.60
C THR A 135 5.71 -4.21 -3.34
N TYR A 136 6.78 -3.44 -3.32
CA TYR A 136 8.02 -3.84 -3.97
C TYR A 136 8.80 -4.88 -3.14
N SER A 137 9.50 -5.77 -3.84
CA SER A 137 10.35 -6.80 -3.21
C SER A 137 11.62 -6.24 -2.60
N ARG A 138 12.00 -5.01 -2.95
CA ARG A 138 13.18 -4.32 -2.44
C ARG A 138 12.89 -2.85 -2.21
N HIS A 139 13.31 -2.32 -1.10
CA HIS A 139 13.57 -0.91 -0.92
C HIS A 139 15.04 -0.68 -1.27
N GLY A 140 15.26 0.15 -2.29
CA GLY A 140 16.49 0.63 -2.90
C GLY A 140 17.82 0.14 -2.45
#